data_8a407eb00be6f023d324520e2526de93
#
_entry.id   8a407eb00be6f023d324520e2526de93
#
_cell.length_a   1.000
_cell.length_b   1.000
_cell.length_c   1.000
_cell.angle_alpha   90.00
_cell.angle_beta   90.00
_cell.angle_gamma   90.00
#
_symmetry.space_group_name_H-M   'P 1'
#
loop_
_entity.id
_entity.type
_entity.pdbx_description
1 polymer ?
#
loop_
_entity_poly.entity_id
_entity_poly.type
_entity_poly.pdbx_seq_one_letter_code
_entity_poly.pdbx_strand_id
1 'polypeptide(L)'
;LTLEGVEGKMFRPMALTVVFALIGSLVLALTLMPVLASLGFKATASEHEPRLIHWLKDRYRPWLHRTVARPLFTGGIAAAVFVASLGLVPFMGAEFIPKLDEGAVALQAWRLPSVSLTESIKSTTPIERTLKQFPEVVTVVSRTGQAEIPTDPMGVETSDIYVILKDHGEWTTASTKEALVAAFNEALEREVPGNVLSYSQPIELRVQELIAGVRSDLAITLFGEDLDELRRIGADITRVVSGVRGAADVKLEQTSGLPFLRVKVRRDEIARYGINASQVLDVVQALGGRAVGEVLEGQRRFDIQVRFTPESRSDIEKIRMLKVADPQGRM
;
A
#
# COMPACT_ATOMS: atom_id res chain seq x y z
N LEU A 1 -9.62 -15.16 15.56
CA LEU A 1 -8.87 -16.44 15.53
C LEU A 1 -9.26 -17.33 14.34
N THR A 2 -10.39 -17.06 13.69
CA THR A 2 -10.90 -17.82 12.53
C THR A 2 -10.43 -17.30 11.18
N LEU A 3 -9.69 -16.18 11.15
CA LEU A 3 -9.11 -15.63 9.93
C LEU A 3 -7.95 -16.51 9.45
N GLU A 4 -7.92 -16.79 8.14
CA GLU A 4 -6.90 -17.57 7.45
C GLU A 4 -6.06 -16.68 6.51
N GLY A 5 -5.01 -17.23 5.90
CA GLY A 5 -4.18 -16.51 4.95
C GLY A 5 -3.28 -15.45 5.58
N VAL A 6 -3.01 -14.37 4.84
CA VAL A 6 -2.14 -13.24 5.26
C VAL A 6 -2.79 -12.49 6.43
N GLU A 7 -4.09 -12.28 6.36
CA GLU A 7 -4.89 -11.61 7.38
C GLU A 7 -4.82 -12.35 8.73
N GLY A 8 -4.97 -13.68 8.71
CA GLY A 8 -4.82 -14.51 9.90
C GLY A 8 -3.44 -14.41 10.52
N LYS A 9 -2.37 -14.35 9.69
CA LYS A 9 -1.00 -14.19 10.18
C LYS A 9 -0.77 -12.84 10.85
N MET A 10 -1.38 -11.76 10.34
CA MET A 10 -1.27 -10.42 10.93
C MET A 10 -2.05 -10.27 12.22
N PHE A 11 -3.30 -10.72 12.24
CA PHE A 11 -4.21 -10.44 13.36
C PHE A 11 -4.18 -11.48 14.48
N ARG A 12 -3.75 -12.72 14.20
CA ARG A 12 -3.68 -13.78 15.23
C ARG A 12 -2.76 -13.44 16.42
N PRO A 13 -1.55 -12.90 16.25
CA PRO A 13 -0.71 -12.49 17.38
C PRO A 13 -1.36 -11.39 18.21
N MET A 14 -1.96 -10.39 17.55
CA MET A 14 -2.66 -9.29 18.22
C MET A 14 -3.87 -9.79 19.02
N ALA A 15 -4.71 -10.64 18.42
CA ALA A 15 -5.86 -11.23 19.08
C ALA A 15 -5.46 -12.07 20.30
N LEU A 16 -4.40 -12.88 20.18
CA LEU A 16 -3.87 -13.66 21.30
C LEU A 16 -3.38 -12.77 22.44
N THR A 17 -2.68 -11.67 22.14
CA THR A 17 -2.22 -10.70 23.13
C THR A 17 -3.40 -10.11 23.90
N VAL A 18 -4.46 -9.70 23.19
CA VAL A 18 -5.68 -9.16 23.82
C VAL A 18 -6.36 -10.23 24.70
N VAL A 19 -6.49 -11.46 24.22
CA VAL A 19 -7.08 -12.57 24.98
C VAL A 19 -6.29 -12.83 26.25
N PHE A 20 -4.96 -12.92 26.17
CA PHE A 20 -4.12 -13.12 27.37
C PHE A 20 -4.20 -11.95 28.33
N ALA A 21 -4.24 -10.71 27.85
CA ALA A 21 -4.42 -9.53 28.68
C ALA A 21 -5.78 -9.55 29.41
N LEU A 22 -6.85 -9.93 28.73
CA LEU A 22 -8.18 -10.06 29.32
C LEU A 22 -8.25 -11.19 30.38
N ILE A 23 -7.65 -12.35 30.08
CA ILE A 23 -7.55 -13.46 31.06
C ILE A 23 -6.76 -13.01 32.27
N GLY A 24 -5.60 -12.38 32.09
CA GLY A 24 -4.78 -11.85 33.18
C GLY A 24 -5.54 -10.82 34.01
N SER A 25 -6.24 -9.90 33.35
CA SER A 25 -7.09 -8.90 34.03
C SER A 25 -8.21 -9.54 34.87
N LEU A 26 -8.88 -10.57 34.30
CA LEU A 26 -9.94 -11.31 35.01
C LEU A 26 -9.39 -12.01 36.24
N VAL A 27 -8.26 -12.72 36.12
CA VAL A 27 -7.59 -13.38 37.24
C VAL A 27 -7.22 -12.37 38.33
N LEU A 28 -6.61 -11.25 37.97
CA LEU A 28 -6.26 -10.18 38.92
C LEU A 28 -7.51 -9.55 39.56
N ALA A 29 -8.58 -9.34 38.83
CA ALA A 29 -9.83 -8.80 39.35
C ALA A 29 -10.47 -9.74 40.39
N LEU A 30 -10.41 -11.05 40.15
CA LEU A 30 -10.99 -12.04 41.05
C LEU A 30 -10.11 -12.40 42.24
N THR A 31 -8.79 -12.19 42.15
CA THR A 31 -7.83 -12.54 43.21
C THR A 31 -7.28 -11.32 43.95
N LEU A 32 -6.60 -10.45 43.22
CA LEU A 32 -5.87 -9.31 43.83
C LEU A 32 -6.84 -8.24 44.35
N MET A 33 -7.92 -7.94 43.63
CA MET A 33 -8.84 -6.89 44.05
C MET A 33 -9.56 -7.18 45.39
N PRO A 34 -10.09 -8.40 45.65
CA PRO A 34 -10.63 -8.73 46.94
C PRO A 34 -9.59 -8.65 48.07
N VAL A 35 -8.36 -9.09 47.81
CA VAL A 35 -7.26 -9.02 48.81
C VAL A 35 -6.91 -7.57 49.13
N LEU A 36 -6.72 -6.73 48.11
CA LEU A 36 -6.45 -5.30 48.31
C LEU A 36 -7.61 -4.59 49.02
N ALA A 37 -8.85 -4.93 48.66
CA ALA A 37 -10.02 -4.41 49.37
C ALA A 37 -10.02 -4.81 50.85
N SER A 38 -9.71 -6.07 51.16
CA SER A 38 -9.65 -6.54 52.57
C SER A 38 -8.54 -5.87 53.39
N LEU A 39 -7.44 -5.49 52.74
CA LEU A 39 -6.33 -4.76 53.38
C LEU A 39 -6.60 -3.26 53.49
N GLY A 40 -7.32 -2.68 52.53
CA GLY A 40 -7.59 -1.24 52.44
C GLY A 40 -8.80 -0.77 53.27
N PHE A 41 -9.80 -1.63 53.44
CA PHE A 41 -11.01 -1.28 54.22
C PHE A 41 -10.91 -1.76 55.66
N LYS A 42 -11.00 -0.83 56.60
CA LYS A 42 -11.14 -1.16 58.02
C LYS A 42 -12.56 -1.69 58.28
N ALA A 43 -12.70 -2.68 59.15
CA ALA A 43 -13.97 -3.29 59.53
C ALA A 43 -15.00 -2.30 60.14
N THR A 44 -14.59 -1.09 60.47
CA THR A 44 -15.40 0.01 60.99
C THR A 44 -15.76 1.05 59.93
N ALA A 45 -15.90 0.66 58.66
CA ALA A 45 -16.39 1.60 57.63
C ALA A 45 -17.83 2.01 57.98
N SER A 46 -18.01 3.30 58.29
CA SER A 46 -19.31 3.90 58.57
C SER A 46 -20.26 3.67 57.40
N GLU A 47 -21.51 3.23 57.63
CA GLU A 47 -22.56 3.06 56.62
C GLU A 47 -23.01 4.39 55.96
N HIS A 48 -22.16 5.41 56.00
CA HIS A 48 -22.50 6.69 55.37
C HIS A 48 -22.40 6.56 53.82
N GLU A 49 -23.52 6.27 53.22
CA GLU A 49 -23.62 6.29 51.75
C GLU A 49 -23.45 7.73 51.21
N PRO A 50 -22.55 8.00 50.28
CA PRO A 50 -22.43 9.29 49.63
C PRO A 50 -23.79 9.71 49.04
N ARG A 51 -24.15 10.98 49.13
CA ARG A 51 -25.42 11.55 48.59
C ARG A 51 -25.65 11.17 47.12
N LEU A 52 -24.61 11.06 46.32
CA LEU A 52 -24.66 10.63 44.91
C LEU A 52 -25.17 9.20 44.78
N ILE A 53 -24.71 8.27 45.63
CA ILE A 53 -25.13 6.86 45.59
C ILE A 53 -26.59 6.77 46.01
N HIS A 54 -27.02 7.52 47.04
CA HIS A 54 -28.41 7.56 47.48
C HIS A 54 -29.33 8.06 46.37
N TRP A 55 -28.99 9.18 45.73
CA TRP A 55 -29.74 9.71 44.58
C TRP A 55 -29.83 8.72 43.42
N LEU A 56 -28.71 8.02 43.11
CA LEU A 56 -28.69 7.00 42.04
C LEU A 56 -29.59 5.80 42.36
N LYS A 57 -29.55 5.33 43.61
CA LYS A 57 -30.41 4.25 44.12
C LYS A 57 -31.88 4.61 44.05
N ASP A 58 -32.26 5.82 44.49
CA ASP A 58 -33.65 6.29 44.43
C ASP A 58 -34.17 6.39 43.01
N ARG A 59 -33.32 6.77 42.06
CA ARG A 59 -33.67 6.83 40.65
C ARG A 59 -33.76 5.45 40.00
N TYR A 60 -32.86 4.54 40.37
CA TYR A 60 -32.77 3.18 39.80
C TYR A 60 -33.85 2.23 40.34
N ARG A 61 -34.15 2.31 41.63
CA ARG A 61 -35.09 1.42 42.33
C ARG A 61 -36.46 1.29 41.64
N PRO A 62 -37.16 2.36 41.21
CA PRO A 62 -38.45 2.24 40.57
C PRO A 62 -38.34 1.59 39.21
N TRP A 63 -37.25 1.78 38.49
CA TRP A 63 -36.99 1.09 37.22
C TRP A 63 -36.79 -0.39 37.42
N LEU A 64 -35.96 -0.77 38.36
CA LEU A 64 -35.71 -2.17 38.74
C LEU A 64 -36.97 -2.87 39.13
N HIS A 65 -37.79 -2.28 40.00
CA HIS A 65 -39.08 -2.87 40.41
C HIS A 65 -40.02 -3.08 39.21
N ARG A 66 -40.11 -2.13 38.30
CA ARG A 66 -40.97 -2.28 37.08
C ARG A 66 -40.46 -3.40 36.19
N THR A 67 -39.17 -3.48 35.98
CA THR A 67 -38.50 -4.49 35.15
C THR A 67 -38.72 -5.90 35.72
N VAL A 68 -38.49 -6.08 37.02
CA VAL A 68 -38.69 -7.38 37.68
C VAL A 68 -40.17 -7.75 37.79
N ALA A 69 -41.05 -6.77 38.02
CA ALA A 69 -42.50 -7.03 38.15
C ALA A 69 -43.15 -7.45 36.80
N ARG A 70 -42.53 -7.17 35.66
CA ARG A 70 -43.02 -7.51 34.32
C ARG A 70 -42.01 -8.25 33.48
N PRO A 71 -41.59 -9.47 33.86
CA PRO A 71 -40.45 -10.16 33.25
C PRO A 71 -40.69 -10.48 31.75
N LEU A 72 -41.92 -10.86 31.40
CA LEU A 72 -42.30 -11.15 29.98
C LEU A 72 -42.25 -9.90 29.10
N PHE A 73 -42.63 -8.73 29.61
CA PHE A 73 -42.58 -7.48 28.89
C PHE A 73 -41.14 -7.03 28.70
N THR A 74 -40.34 -7.10 29.75
CA THR A 74 -38.93 -6.76 29.71
C THR A 74 -38.13 -7.68 28.79
N GLY A 75 -38.38 -8.99 28.91
CA GLY A 75 -37.79 -10.00 28.02
C GLY A 75 -38.21 -9.80 26.55
N GLY A 76 -39.49 -9.45 26.33
CA GLY A 76 -40.01 -9.13 24.99
C GLY A 76 -39.33 -7.91 24.35
N ILE A 77 -39.10 -6.84 25.13
CA ILE A 77 -38.37 -5.67 24.64
C ILE A 77 -36.90 -6.05 24.34
N ALA A 78 -36.23 -6.77 25.22
CA ALA A 78 -34.87 -7.22 25.00
C ALA A 78 -34.74 -8.10 23.76
N ALA A 79 -35.68 -9.05 23.57
CA ALA A 79 -35.73 -9.88 22.37
C ALA A 79 -36.00 -9.05 21.10
N ALA A 80 -36.93 -8.09 21.17
CA ALA A 80 -37.22 -7.22 20.03
C ALA A 80 -36.02 -6.35 19.64
N VAL A 81 -35.30 -5.77 20.61
CA VAL A 81 -34.07 -5.01 20.36
C VAL A 81 -32.97 -5.92 19.77
N PHE A 82 -32.83 -7.12 20.28
CA PHE A 82 -31.85 -8.09 19.75
C PHE A 82 -32.19 -8.50 18.32
N VAL A 83 -33.45 -8.82 18.00
CA VAL A 83 -33.88 -9.15 16.64
C VAL A 83 -33.68 -7.92 15.70
N ALA A 84 -34.04 -6.73 16.15
CA ALA A 84 -33.81 -5.50 15.39
C ALA A 84 -32.33 -5.29 15.11
N SER A 85 -31.46 -5.52 16.09
CA SER A 85 -29.98 -5.42 15.92
C SER A 85 -29.48 -6.44 14.90
N LEU A 86 -29.97 -7.69 14.95
CA LEU A 86 -29.63 -8.69 13.92
C LEU A 86 -30.12 -8.28 12.53
N GLY A 87 -31.31 -7.64 12.45
CA GLY A 87 -31.86 -7.12 11.20
C GLY A 87 -31.05 -5.97 10.59
N LEU A 88 -30.22 -5.28 11.38
CA LEU A 88 -29.32 -4.23 10.90
C LEU A 88 -28.02 -4.78 10.29
N VAL A 89 -27.62 -6.01 10.64
CA VAL A 89 -26.36 -6.62 10.18
C VAL A 89 -26.22 -6.62 8.64
N PRO A 90 -27.26 -6.97 7.85
CA PRO A 90 -27.14 -6.94 6.37
C PRO A 90 -26.95 -5.54 5.79
N PHE A 91 -27.29 -4.50 6.54
CA PHE A 91 -27.12 -3.09 6.13
C PHE A 91 -25.81 -2.48 6.58
N MET A 92 -25.06 -3.20 7.41
CA MET A 92 -23.71 -2.78 7.82
C MET A 92 -22.73 -3.25 6.76
N GLY A 93 -21.99 -2.31 6.17
CA GLY A 93 -20.86 -2.64 5.29
C GLY A 93 -19.79 -3.43 6.07
N ALA A 94 -19.14 -4.36 5.39
CA ALA A 94 -17.99 -5.06 5.94
C ALA A 94 -16.72 -4.45 5.32
N GLU A 95 -16.01 -3.63 6.06
CA GLU A 95 -14.66 -3.21 5.73
C GLU A 95 -13.67 -4.00 6.60
N PHE A 96 -12.71 -4.65 5.93
CA PHE A 96 -11.73 -5.47 6.65
C PHE A 96 -10.73 -4.60 7.44
N ILE A 97 -10.27 -3.52 6.83
CA ILE A 97 -9.42 -2.51 7.46
C ILE A 97 -10.10 -1.15 7.22
N PRO A 98 -10.51 -0.43 8.27
CA PRO A 98 -11.08 0.90 8.08
C PRO A 98 -10.01 1.82 7.48
N LYS A 99 -10.39 2.60 6.47
CA LYS A 99 -9.53 3.60 5.85
C LYS A 99 -9.25 4.70 6.87
N LEU A 100 -8.08 4.63 7.48
CA LEU A 100 -7.60 5.70 8.36
C LEU A 100 -7.07 6.85 7.52
N ASP A 101 -7.29 8.09 7.94
CA ASP A 101 -6.66 9.23 7.30
C ASP A 101 -5.17 9.30 7.68
N GLU A 102 -4.30 9.12 6.70
CA GLU A 102 -2.85 9.09 6.86
C GLU A 102 -2.19 10.47 6.73
N GLY A 103 -2.98 11.55 6.56
CA GLY A 103 -2.45 12.89 6.32
C GLY A 103 -1.69 13.03 5.00
N ALA A 104 -1.83 12.07 4.10
CA ALA A 104 -1.15 12.01 2.82
C ALA A 104 -2.03 11.36 1.75
N VAL A 105 -1.72 11.64 0.48
CA VAL A 105 -2.28 10.94 -0.68
C VAL A 105 -1.13 10.25 -1.41
N ALA A 106 -1.33 8.99 -1.76
CA ALA A 106 -0.45 8.25 -2.67
C ALA A 106 -1.10 8.25 -4.05
N LEU A 107 -0.48 8.94 -4.97
CA LEU A 107 -0.87 9.00 -6.38
C LEU A 107 0.05 8.09 -7.17
N GLN A 108 -0.51 7.19 -7.97
CA GLN A 108 0.25 6.41 -8.94
C GLN A 108 -0.02 6.94 -10.35
N ALA A 109 1.06 7.11 -11.12
CA ALA A 109 0.99 7.52 -12.50
C ALA A 109 1.59 6.42 -13.38
N TRP A 110 0.79 5.91 -14.33
CA TRP A 110 1.23 4.94 -15.35
C TRP A 110 1.28 5.59 -16.71
N ARG A 111 2.27 5.18 -17.45
CA ARG A 111 2.53 5.60 -18.84
C ARG A 111 2.59 4.38 -19.74
N LEU A 112 2.80 4.61 -21.03
CA LEU A 112 3.03 3.51 -21.96
C LEU A 112 4.29 2.72 -21.57
N PRO A 113 4.29 1.38 -21.63
CA PRO A 113 5.45 0.56 -21.27
C PRO A 113 6.71 0.84 -22.10
N SER A 114 6.56 1.41 -23.28
CA SER A 114 7.66 1.80 -24.17
C SER A 114 8.39 3.08 -23.76
N VAL A 115 7.92 3.76 -22.71
CA VAL A 115 8.52 5.02 -22.24
C VAL A 115 9.93 4.79 -21.66
N SER A 116 10.85 5.72 -21.89
CA SER A 116 12.16 5.71 -21.25
C SER A 116 12.08 6.32 -19.84
N LEU A 117 13.03 5.95 -18.96
CA LEU A 117 13.12 6.55 -17.62
C LEU A 117 13.23 8.09 -17.69
N THR A 118 14.01 8.61 -18.65
CA THR A 118 14.17 10.06 -18.83
C THR A 118 12.83 10.73 -19.15
N GLU A 119 12.02 10.12 -20.00
CA GLU A 119 10.71 10.67 -20.37
C GLU A 119 9.69 10.51 -19.23
N SER A 120 9.75 9.40 -18.50
CA SER A 120 8.95 9.22 -17.28
C SER A 120 9.23 10.31 -16.25
N ILE A 121 10.50 10.63 -15.99
CA ILE A 121 10.89 11.71 -15.07
C ILE A 121 10.39 13.07 -15.59
N LYS A 122 10.55 13.34 -16.88
CA LYS A 122 10.04 14.59 -17.47
C LYS A 122 8.53 14.73 -17.32
N SER A 123 7.75 13.65 -17.45
CA SER A 123 6.30 13.69 -17.28
C SER A 123 5.87 13.73 -15.80
N THR A 124 6.71 13.28 -14.86
CA THR A 124 6.44 13.34 -13.42
C THR A 124 6.62 14.77 -12.86
N THR A 125 7.60 15.51 -13.35
CA THR A 125 7.88 16.88 -12.88
C THR A 125 6.69 17.85 -13.00
N PRO A 126 5.93 17.88 -14.12
CA PRO A 126 4.69 18.67 -14.19
C PRO A 126 3.64 18.23 -13.16
N ILE A 127 3.47 16.92 -12.93
CA ILE A 127 2.54 16.40 -11.91
C ILE A 127 2.89 17.00 -10.54
N GLU A 128 4.17 16.94 -10.15
CA GLU A 128 4.64 17.50 -8.88
C GLU A 128 4.39 19.01 -8.78
N ARG A 129 4.62 19.75 -9.88
CA ARG A 129 4.40 21.20 -9.92
C ARG A 129 2.93 21.57 -9.78
N THR A 130 2.05 20.84 -10.47
CA THR A 130 0.60 21.06 -10.40
C THR A 130 0.09 20.78 -8.99
N LEU A 131 0.49 19.66 -8.38
CA LEU A 131 0.09 19.32 -7.01
C LEU A 131 0.62 20.33 -5.98
N LYS A 132 1.82 20.86 -6.17
CA LYS A 132 2.39 21.88 -5.28
C LYS A 132 1.71 23.25 -5.34
N GLN A 133 0.83 23.49 -6.30
CA GLN A 133 0.04 24.72 -6.36
C GLN A 133 -1.11 24.75 -5.34
N PHE A 134 -1.51 23.57 -4.84
CA PHE A 134 -2.57 23.48 -3.84
C PHE A 134 -2.06 23.90 -2.45
N PRO A 135 -2.77 24.80 -1.76
CA PRO A 135 -2.34 25.34 -0.47
C PRO A 135 -2.27 24.29 0.64
N GLU A 136 -2.99 23.17 0.49
CA GLU A 136 -3.01 22.03 1.40
C GLU A 136 -1.74 21.17 1.31
N VAL A 137 -0.98 21.28 0.22
CA VAL A 137 0.17 20.43 -0.04
C VAL A 137 1.43 21.00 0.61
N VAL A 138 2.02 20.25 1.54
CA VAL A 138 3.29 20.59 2.18
C VAL A 138 4.44 20.23 1.24
N THR A 139 4.47 19.00 0.76
CA THR A 139 5.53 18.53 -0.15
C THR A 139 5.02 17.38 -1.01
N VAL A 140 5.68 17.20 -2.15
CA VAL A 140 5.44 16.10 -3.08
C VAL A 140 6.76 15.39 -3.30
N VAL A 141 6.76 14.05 -3.18
CA VAL A 141 7.93 13.20 -3.40
C VAL A 141 7.55 12.10 -4.37
N SER A 142 8.31 11.97 -5.46
CA SER A 142 8.06 10.98 -6.49
C SER A 142 9.16 9.94 -6.55
N ARG A 143 8.77 8.70 -6.77
CA ARG A 143 9.65 7.57 -7.07
C ARG A 143 9.25 7.00 -8.42
N THR A 144 10.18 6.95 -9.37
CA THR A 144 9.95 6.43 -10.73
C THR A 144 10.88 5.25 -10.99
N GLY A 145 10.30 4.13 -11.44
CA GLY A 145 11.07 2.91 -11.67
C GLY A 145 11.54 2.25 -10.37
N GLN A 146 12.42 1.26 -10.50
CA GLN A 146 12.93 0.49 -9.37
C GLN A 146 14.36 0.88 -8.99
N ALA A 147 14.70 0.69 -7.72
CA ALA A 147 16.06 0.78 -7.22
C ALA A 147 16.92 -0.39 -7.73
N GLU A 148 18.24 -0.29 -7.59
CA GLU A 148 19.20 -1.32 -7.97
C GLU A 148 18.98 -2.66 -7.22
N ILE A 149 18.60 -2.59 -5.94
CA ILE A 149 18.09 -3.73 -5.17
C ILE A 149 16.57 -3.55 -5.08
N PRO A 150 15.79 -4.25 -5.91
CA PRO A 150 14.35 -4.04 -5.96
C PRO A 150 13.68 -4.65 -4.73
N THR A 151 13.18 -3.80 -3.85
CA THR A 151 12.21 -4.19 -2.81
C THR A 151 10.78 -4.22 -3.35
N ASP A 152 10.59 -3.61 -4.53
CA ASP A 152 9.31 -3.45 -5.21
C ASP A 152 9.58 -3.44 -6.73
N PRO A 153 9.11 -4.43 -7.48
CA PRO A 153 9.34 -4.54 -8.93
C PRO A 153 8.46 -3.54 -9.68
N MET A 154 8.91 -2.31 -9.78
CA MET A 154 8.21 -1.23 -10.48
C MET A 154 8.94 -0.89 -11.79
N GLY A 155 8.23 -0.94 -12.92
CA GLY A 155 8.79 -0.56 -14.22
C GLY A 155 9.04 0.96 -14.33
N VAL A 156 9.81 1.36 -15.33
CA VAL A 156 10.14 2.78 -15.58
C VAL A 156 8.92 3.60 -16.03
N GLU A 157 7.88 2.93 -16.50
CA GLU A 157 6.59 3.53 -16.89
C GLU A 157 5.74 3.94 -15.69
N THR A 158 6.05 3.46 -14.50
CA THR A 158 5.28 3.71 -13.28
C THR A 158 6.00 4.70 -12.36
N SER A 159 5.24 5.62 -11.77
CA SER A 159 5.70 6.50 -10.71
C SER A 159 4.76 6.45 -9.52
N ASP A 160 5.30 6.27 -8.32
CA ASP A 160 4.61 6.49 -7.05
C ASP A 160 4.90 7.91 -6.57
N ILE A 161 3.86 8.68 -6.33
CA ILE A 161 3.94 10.09 -5.96
C ILE A 161 3.24 10.25 -4.62
N TYR A 162 3.99 10.62 -3.60
CA TYR A 162 3.49 10.84 -2.26
C TYR A 162 3.27 12.33 -2.04
N VAL A 163 2.03 12.70 -1.77
CA VAL A 163 1.58 14.08 -1.51
C VAL A 163 1.32 14.21 -0.03
N ILE A 164 2.19 14.90 0.69
CA ILE A 164 2.04 15.16 2.12
C ILE A 164 1.16 16.38 2.29
N LEU A 165 0.09 16.23 3.07
CA LEU A 165 -0.90 17.26 3.30
C LEU A 165 -0.68 17.95 4.65
N LYS A 166 -1.19 19.18 4.77
CA LYS A 166 -1.34 19.88 6.04
C LYS A 166 -2.45 19.27 6.87
N ASP A 167 -2.52 19.66 8.13
CA ASP A 167 -3.63 19.29 8.98
C ASP A 167 -4.96 19.74 8.38
N HIS A 168 -6.00 18.91 8.53
CA HIS A 168 -7.30 19.11 7.90
C HIS A 168 -7.94 20.48 8.21
N GLY A 169 -7.64 21.06 9.38
CA GLY A 169 -8.11 22.39 9.77
C GLY A 169 -7.54 23.57 8.97
N GLU A 170 -6.46 23.32 8.19
CA GLU A 170 -5.81 24.33 7.35
C GLU A 170 -6.22 24.25 5.88
N TRP A 171 -7.14 23.33 5.54
CA TRP A 171 -7.57 23.15 4.17
C TRP A 171 -8.53 24.25 3.71
N THR A 172 -8.35 24.70 2.48
CA THR A 172 -9.12 25.79 1.88
C THR A 172 -9.80 25.42 0.56
N THR A 173 -9.21 24.47 -0.20
CA THR A 173 -9.75 24.03 -1.51
C THR A 173 -10.91 23.07 -1.34
N ALA A 174 -10.86 22.19 -0.35
CA ALA A 174 -11.86 21.15 -0.14
C ALA A 174 -12.06 20.87 1.35
N SER A 175 -13.27 20.43 1.72
CA SER A 175 -13.62 20.08 3.11
C SER A 175 -13.41 18.59 3.42
N THR A 176 -13.17 17.75 2.41
CA THR A 176 -12.92 16.30 2.57
C THR A 176 -11.77 15.87 1.67
N LYS A 177 -11.13 14.75 2.03
CA LYS A 177 -10.02 14.20 1.25
C LYS A 177 -10.47 13.78 -0.15
N GLU A 178 -11.65 13.18 -0.28
CA GLU A 178 -12.22 12.78 -1.56
C GLU A 178 -12.43 13.97 -2.50
N ALA A 179 -12.93 15.08 -1.95
CA ALA A 179 -13.10 16.31 -2.73
C ALA A 179 -11.75 16.93 -3.13
N LEU A 180 -10.74 16.85 -2.26
CA LEU A 180 -9.38 17.32 -2.58
C LEU A 180 -8.74 16.43 -3.67
N VAL A 181 -8.89 15.11 -3.58
CA VAL A 181 -8.43 14.17 -4.61
C VAL A 181 -9.12 14.43 -5.95
N ALA A 182 -10.43 14.70 -5.95
CA ALA A 182 -11.16 15.09 -7.16
C ALA A 182 -10.59 16.37 -7.79
N ALA A 183 -10.27 17.39 -6.97
CA ALA A 183 -9.64 18.62 -7.43
C ALA A 183 -8.21 18.36 -7.99
N PHE A 184 -7.43 17.48 -7.38
CA PHE A 184 -6.13 17.06 -7.92
C PHE A 184 -6.30 16.40 -9.29
N ASN A 185 -7.25 15.46 -9.41
CA ASN A 185 -7.49 14.76 -10.66
C ASN A 185 -7.88 15.71 -11.79
N GLU A 186 -8.81 16.63 -11.52
CA GLU A 186 -9.24 17.66 -12.51
C GLU A 186 -8.07 18.54 -12.97
N ALA A 187 -7.23 18.99 -12.05
CA ALA A 187 -6.06 19.80 -12.37
C ALA A 187 -5.03 19.01 -13.21
N LEU A 188 -4.79 17.75 -12.84
CA LEU A 188 -3.81 16.90 -13.53
C LEU A 188 -4.29 16.47 -14.92
N GLU A 189 -5.57 16.13 -15.09
CA GLU A 189 -6.14 15.83 -16.40
C GLU A 189 -6.01 17.01 -17.40
N ARG A 190 -6.16 18.23 -16.90
CA ARG A 190 -6.04 19.44 -17.69
C ARG A 190 -4.59 19.78 -18.04
N GLU A 191 -3.67 19.67 -17.07
CA GLU A 191 -2.30 20.17 -17.22
C GLU A 191 -1.29 19.09 -17.64
N VAL A 192 -1.57 17.82 -17.36
CA VAL A 192 -0.63 16.72 -17.63
C VAL A 192 -1.37 15.52 -18.25
N PRO A 193 -1.98 15.70 -19.44
CA PRO A 193 -2.67 14.62 -20.12
C PRO A 193 -1.71 13.48 -20.50
N GLY A 194 -2.26 12.27 -20.66
CA GLY A 194 -1.50 11.09 -21.14
C GLY A 194 -0.91 10.20 -20.05
N ASN A 195 -1.23 10.48 -18.78
CA ASN A 195 -0.96 9.57 -17.66
C ASN A 195 -2.27 8.92 -17.21
N VAL A 196 -2.21 7.65 -16.86
CA VAL A 196 -3.31 6.99 -16.13
C VAL A 196 -3.01 7.17 -14.65
N LEU A 197 -3.94 7.80 -13.93
CA LEU A 197 -3.75 8.16 -12.52
C LEU A 197 -4.62 7.28 -11.63
N SER A 198 -4.13 6.90 -10.47
CA SER A 198 -4.90 6.24 -9.41
C SER A 198 -4.50 6.79 -8.06
N TYR A 199 -5.47 6.91 -7.17
CA TYR A 199 -5.31 7.56 -5.87
C TYR A 199 -5.58 6.58 -4.74
N SER A 200 -4.71 6.59 -3.75
CA SER A 200 -4.82 5.82 -2.52
C SER A 200 -4.11 6.56 -1.38
N GLN A 201 -3.79 5.86 -0.33
CA GLN A 201 -2.96 6.37 0.76
C GLN A 201 -1.70 5.50 0.90
N PRO A 202 -0.60 6.02 1.48
CA PRO A 202 0.69 5.31 1.53
C PRO A 202 0.63 3.91 2.17
N ILE A 203 -0.05 3.78 3.33
CA ILE A 203 -0.19 2.49 4.03
C ILE A 203 -1.22 1.61 3.32
N GLU A 204 -2.36 2.19 2.92
CA GLU A 204 -3.39 1.49 2.15
C GLU A 204 -2.81 0.84 0.89
N LEU A 205 -2.00 1.58 0.13
CA LEU A 205 -1.30 1.09 -1.06
C LEU A 205 -0.44 -0.14 -0.75
N ARG A 206 0.35 -0.08 0.33
CA ARG A 206 1.22 -1.20 0.75
C ARG A 206 0.43 -2.39 1.24
N VAL A 207 -0.66 -2.18 1.94
CA VAL A 207 -1.53 -3.26 2.42
C VAL A 207 -2.19 -3.98 1.23
N GLN A 208 -2.70 -3.25 0.25
CA GLN A 208 -3.28 -3.81 -0.97
C GLN A 208 -2.26 -4.66 -1.75
N GLU A 209 -1.03 -4.16 -1.94
CA GLU A 209 0.06 -4.91 -2.57
C GLU A 209 0.38 -6.22 -1.85
N LEU A 210 0.42 -6.21 -0.53
CA LEU A 210 0.76 -7.38 0.28
C LEU A 210 -0.36 -8.44 0.33
N ILE A 211 -1.62 -8.01 0.30
CA ILE A 211 -2.79 -8.91 0.43
C ILE A 211 -3.19 -9.47 -0.93
N ALA A 212 -3.40 -8.60 -1.92
CA ALA A 212 -3.94 -8.97 -3.23
C ALA A 212 -2.85 -9.18 -4.30
N GLY A 213 -1.62 -8.76 -4.04
CA GLY A 213 -0.55 -8.74 -5.04
C GLY A 213 -0.79 -7.71 -6.15
N VAL A 214 -1.87 -6.94 -6.05
CA VAL A 214 -2.26 -5.88 -6.98
C VAL A 214 -2.71 -4.66 -6.18
N ARG A 215 -2.57 -3.49 -6.78
CA ARG A 215 -2.89 -2.20 -6.17
C ARG A 215 -4.33 -1.80 -6.47
N SER A 216 -5.30 -2.63 -6.06
CA SER A 216 -6.72 -2.36 -6.22
C SER A 216 -7.55 -3.19 -5.23
N ASP A 217 -8.79 -2.74 -4.95
CA ASP A 217 -9.71 -3.44 -4.04
C ASP A 217 -10.14 -4.81 -4.60
N LEU A 218 -10.20 -4.94 -5.93
CA LEU A 218 -10.57 -6.18 -6.61
C LEU A 218 -9.56 -6.51 -7.70
N ALA A 219 -9.20 -7.79 -7.82
CA ALA A 219 -8.35 -8.32 -8.86
C ALA A 219 -9.02 -9.48 -9.59
N ILE A 220 -9.00 -9.44 -10.91
CA ILE A 220 -9.41 -10.56 -11.75
C ILE A 220 -8.15 -11.14 -12.39
N THR A 221 -7.76 -12.33 -11.98
CA THR A 221 -6.55 -12.98 -12.47
C THR A 221 -6.89 -13.98 -13.57
N LEU A 222 -6.24 -13.83 -14.73
CA LEU A 222 -6.33 -14.75 -15.85
C LEU A 222 -5.08 -15.63 -15.90
N PHE A 223 -5.27 -16.92 -16.12
CA PHE A 223 -4.19 -17.90 -16.27
C PHE A 223 -4.23 -18.52 -17.66
N GLY A 224 -3.08 -18.65 -18.29
CA GLY A 224 -2.91 -19.27 -19.61
C GLY A 224 -1.46 -19.25 -20.06
N GLU A 225 -1.15 -19.99 -21.13
CA GLU A 225 0.21 -20.10 -21.68
C GLU A 225 0.46 -19.07 -22.80
N ASP A 226 -0.60 -18.61 -23.46
CA ASP A 226 -0.52 -17.66 -24.57
C ASP A 226 -0.84 -16.24 -24.12
N LEU A 227 0.19 -15.38 -24.11
CA LEU A 227 0.08 -13.99 -23.67
C LEU A 227 -0.81 -13.14 -24.59
N ASP A 228 -0.90 -13.44 -25.89
CA ASP A 228 -1.72 -12.68 -26.84
C ASP A 228 -3.19 -13.00 -26.60
N GLU A 229 -3.50 -14.28 -26.36
CA GLU A 229 -4.86 -14.70 -26.00
C GLU A 229 -5.29 -14.17 -24.62
N LEU A 230 -4.41 -14.20 -23.62
CA LEU A 230 -4.68 -13.61 -22.31
C LEU A 230 -4.99 -12.11 -22.42
N ARG A 231 -4.25 -11.39 -23.27
CA ARG A 231 -4.48 -9.95 -23.50
C ARG A 231 -5.82 -9.69 -24.16
N ARG A 232 -6.18 -10.49 -25.15
CA ARG A 232 -7.48 -10.41 -25.85
C ARG A 232 -8.62 -10.61 -24.85
N ILE A 233 -8.59 -11.69 -24.09
CA ILE A 233 -9.62 -11.99 -23.08
C ILE A 233 -9.64 -10.91 -21.99
N GLY A 234 -8.48 -10.44 -21.53
CA GLY A 234 -8.37 -9.36 -20.54
C GLY A 234 -9.03 -8.07 -21.02
N ALA A 235 -8.83 -7.70 -22.28
CA ALA A 235 -9.50 -6.53 -22.86
C ALA A 235 -11.03 -6.69 -22.94
N ASP A 236 -11.52 -7.89 -23.24
CA ASP A 236 -12.96 -8.18 -23.25
C ASP A 236 -13.56 -8.10 -21.82
N ILE A 237 -12.88 -8.66 -20.82
CA ILE A 237 -13.27 -8.56 -19.41
C ILE A 237 -13.28 -7.10 -18.95
N THR A 238 -12.24 -6.33 -19.27
CA THR A 238 -12.16 -4.91 -18.91
C THR A 238 -13.35 -4.13 -19.46
N ARG A 239 -13.73 -4.39 -20.73
CA ARG A 239 -14.90 -3.74 -21.35
C ARG A 239 -16.20 -4.08 -20.63
N VAL A 240 -16.38 -5.34 -20.24
CA VAL A 240 -17.59 -5.78 -19.52
C VAL A 240 -17.64 -5.19 -18.11
N VAL A 241 -16.53 -5.27 -17.38
CA VAL A 241 -16.44 -4.77 -16.00
C VAL A 241 -16.60 -3.25 -15.93
N SER A 242 -16.03 -2.50 -16.89
CA SER A 242 -16.20 -1.04 -16.97
C SER A 242 -17.68 -0.61 -17.15
N GLY A 243 -18.54 -1.50 -17.65
CA GLY A 243 -19.99 -1.27 -17.74
C GLY A 243 -20.76 -1.61 -16.47
N VAL A 244 -20.14 -2.18 -15.46
CA VAL A 244 -20.81 -2.57 -14.21
C VAL A 244 -21.00 -1.35 -13.32
N ARG A 245 -22.22 -1.16 -12.81
CA ARG A 245 -22.52 -0.05 -11.90
C ARG A 245 -21.71 -0.17 -10.60
N GLY A 246 -20.91 0.84 -10.29
CA GLY A 246 -20.03 0.87 -9.12
C GLY A 246 -18.59 0.44 -9.41
N ALA A 247 -18.28 -0.02 -10.62
CA ALA A 247 -16.89 -0.22 -11.03
C ALA A 247 -16.23 1.14 -11.30
N ALA A 248 -15.10 1.39 -10.66
CA ALA A 248 -14.25 2.56 -10.87
C ALA A 248 -12.82 2.08 -11.13
N ASP A 249 -12.03 2.89 -11.84
CA ASP A 249 -10.60 2.66 -12.09
C ASP A 249 -10.26 1.27 -12.67
N VAL A 250 -11.15 0.75 -13.55
CA VAL A 250 -10.96 -0.56 -14.18
C VAL A 250 -9.77 -0.51 -15.12
N LYS A 251 -8.77 -1.36 -14.84
CA LYS A 251 -7.49 -1.34 -15.54
C LYS A 251 -7.06 -2.75 -15.93
N LEU A 252 -6.58 -2.90 -17.14
CA LEU A 252 -5.87 -4.09 -17.60
C LEU A 252 -4.37 -3.89 -17.40
N GLU A 253 -3.73 -4.83 -16.72
CA GLU A 253 -2.28 -4.82 -16.59
C GLU A 253 -1.60 -5.02 -17.95
N GLN A 254 -0.64 -4.15 -18.24
CA GLN A 254 0.06 -4.20 -19.52
C GLN A 254 1.24 -5.17 -19.43
N THR A 255 1.08 -6.33 -20.07
CA THR A 255 2.08 -7.40 -20.09
C THR A 255 3.03 -7.35 -21.29
N SER A 256 2.93 -6.33 -22.14
CA SER A 256 3.73 -6.19 -23.36
C SER A 256 3.98 -4.72 -23.72
N GLY A 257 4.98 -4.51 -24.58
CA GLY A 257 5.32 -3.17 -25.09
C GLY A 257 6.64 -2.63 -24.53
N LEU A 258 7.24 -3.26 -23.51
CA LEU A 258 8.57 -2.90 -23.04
C LEU A 258 9.63 -3.46 -24.01
N PRO A 259 10.43 -2.61 -24.70
CA PRO A 259 11.49 -3.08 -25.57
C PRO A 259 12.66 -3.62 -24.74
N PHE A 260 13.05 -4.86 -25.02
CA PHE A 260 14.23 -5.49 -24.41
C PHE A 260 15.37 -5.57 -25.40
N LEU A 261 16.55 -5.13 -25.00
CA LEU A 261 17.78 -5.41 -25.71
C LEU A 261 18.34 -6.75 -25.22
N ARG A 262 18.24 -7.79 -26.04
CA ARG A 262 18.80 -9.10 -25.75
C ARG A 262 20.19 -9.26 -26.36
N VAL A 263 21.21 -9.38 -25.55
CA VAL A 263 22.58 -9.67 -26.01
C VAL A 263 22.82 -11.18 -25.93
N LYS A 264 23.00 -11.81 -27.09
CA LYS A 264 23.30 -13.25 -27.19
C LYS A 264 24.77 -13.46 -27.50
N VAL A 265 25.49 -14.09 -26.59
CA VAL A 265 26.90 -14.42 -26.77
C VAL A 265 27.06 -15.54 -27.81
N ARG A 266 27.81 -15.31 -28.87
CA ARG A 266 28.18 -16.33 -29.88
C ARG A 266 29.42 -17.06 -29.40
N ARG A 267 29.20 -18.19 -28.74
CA ARG A 267 30.27 -18.95 -28.07
C ARG A 267 31.36 -19.42 -29.00
N ASP A 268 31.02 -19.78 -30.25
CA ASP A 268 31.97 -20.22 -31.25
C ASP A 268 32.93 -19.12 -31.70
N GLU A 269 32.39 -17.88 -31.78
CA GLU A 269 33.20 -16.71 -32.15
C GLU A 269 34.14 -16.31 -31.04
N ILE A 270 33.65 -16.17 -29.80
CA ILE A 270 34.53 -15.79 -28.67
C ILE A 270 35.65 -16.84 -28.42
N ALA A 271 35.35 -18.11 -28.67
CA ALA A 271 36.36 -19.18 -28.53
C ALA A 271 37.53 -19.01 -29.51
N ARG A 272 37.26 -18.55 -30.75
CA ARG A 272 38.31 -18.26 -31.75
C ARG A 272 39.30 -17.22 -31.31
N TYR A 273 38.81 -16.22 -30.52
CA TYR A 273 39.64 -15.14 -30.01
C TYR A 273 40.13 -15.36 -28.59
N GLY A 274 39.85 -16.53 -27.99
CA GLY A 274 40.22 -16.85 -26.62
C GLY A 274 39.50 -16.00 -25.58
N ILE A 275 38.39 -15.33 -25.95
CA ILE A 275 37.61 -14.43 -25.07
C ILE A 275 36.69 -15.26 -24.18
N ASN A 276 36.72 -15.01 -22.88
CA ASN A 276 35.79 -15.64 -21.94
C ASN A 276 34.40 -14.99 -22.03
N ALA A 277 33.35 -15.80 -21.92
CA ALA A 277 31.98 -15.28 -21.89
C ALA A 277 31.74 -14.25 -20.77
N SER A 278 32.42 -14.39 -19.63
CA SER A 278 32.36 -13.41 -18.54
C SER A 278 32.82 -12.02 -18.98
N GLN A 279 33.85 -11.90 -19.83
CA GLN A 279 34.33 -10.61 -20.33
C GLN A 279 33.27 -9.90 -21.19
N VAL A 280 32.51 -10.67 -21.99
CA VAL A 280 31.37 -10.13 -22.74
C VAL A 280 30.26 -9.67 -21.79
N LEU A 281 29.95 -10.50 -20.76
CA LEU A 281 28.93 -10.16 -19.78
C LEU A 281 29.32 -8.94 -18.93
N ASP A 282 30.61 -8.76 -18.63
CA ASP A 282 31.14 -7.60 -17.93
C ASP A 282 30.87 -6.30 -18.72
N VAL A 283 31.07 -6.35 -20.04
CA VAL A 283 30.74 -5.22 -20.94
C VAL A 283 29.24 -4.94 -20.94
N VAL A 284 28.41 -6.02 -20.97
CA VAL A 284 26.95 -5.87 -20.92
C VAL A 284 26.50 -5.27 -19.58
N GLN A 285 27.07 -5.73 -18.47
CA GLN A 285 26.78 -5.16 -17.14
C GLN A 285 27.18 -3.69 -17.06
N ALA A 286 28.32 -3.30 -17.65
CA ALA A 286 28.77 -1.92 -17.66
C ALA A 286 27.88 -0.97 -18.50
N LEU A 287 26.96 -1.48 -19.33
CA LEU A 287 25.91 -0.65 -19.94
C LEU A 287 24.92 -0.14 -18.90
N GLY A 288 24.51 -0.99 -17.97
CA GLY A 288 23.63 -0.65 -16.87
C GLY A 288 24.33 0.04 -15.69
N GLY A 289 25.57 -0.35 -15.44
CA GLY A 289 26.38 0.00 -14.29
C GLY A 289 26.84 -1.29 -13.58
N ARG A 290 28.14 -1.51 -13.49
CA ARG A 290 28.75 -2.63 -12.79
C ARG A 290 29.33 -2.15 -11.47
N ALA A 291 28.90 -2.69 -10.36
CA ALA A 291 29.50 -2.46 -9.07
C ALA A 291 30.91 -3.11 -9.04
N VAL A 292 31.93 -2.34 -8.69
CA VAL A 292 33.35 -2.77 -8.65
C VAL A 292 33.96 -2.65 -7.26
N GLY A 293 33.26 -2.07 -6.30
CA GLY A 293 33.70 -1.89 -4.93
C GLY A 293 32.75 -1.01 -4.15
N GLU A 294 33.11 -0.76 -2.89
CA GLU A 294 32.34 0.11 -1.98
C GLU A 294 33.26 1.17 -1.36
N VAL A 295 32.75 2.36 -1.16
CA VAL A 295 33.33 3.40 -0.31
C VAL A 295 32.61 3.39 1.03
N LEU A 296 33.37 3.33 2.12
CA LEU A 296 32.86 3.37 3.48
C LEU A 296 33.08 4.78 4.07
N GLU A 297 31.98 5.44 4.42
CA GLU A 297 32.03 6.72 5.14
C GLU A 297 31.31 6.57 6.50
N GLY A 298 32.07 6.24 7.52
CA GLY A 298 31.51 5.88 8.83
C GLY A 298 30.67 4.60 8.75
N GLN A 299 29.36 4.72 8.99
CA GLN A 299 28.41 3.60 8.86
C GLN A 299 27.73 3.52 7.47
N ARG A 300 27.98 4.49 6.61
CA ARG A 300 27.38 4.53 5.27
C ARG A 300 28.29 3.80 4.28
N ARG A 301 27.64 3.05 3.37
CA ARG A 301 28.30 2.35 2.28
C ARG A 301 27.79 2.92 0.97
N PHE A 302 28.71 3.20 0.05
CA PHE A 302 28.43 3.72 -1.28
C PHE A 302 29.08 2.82 -2.32
N ASP A 303 28.30 2.27 -3.23
CA ASP A 303 28.82 1.43 -4.30
C ASP A 303 29.60 2.26 -5.32
N ILE A 304 30.76 1.77 -5.72
CA ILE A 304 31.52 2.31 -6.85
C ILE A 304 31.00 1.61 -8.10
N GLN A 305 30.35 2.34 -9.00
CA GLN A 305 29.88 1.81 -10.27
C GLN A 305 30.76 2.27 -11.44
N VAL A 306 31.14 1.30 -12.29
CA VAL A 306 31.72 1.56 -13.60
C VAL A 306 30.62 1.44 -14.65
N ARG A 307 30.48 2.47 -15.48
CA ARG A 307 29.45 2.56 -16.49
C ARG A 307 29.98 3.21 -17.76
N PHE A 308 29.51 2.74 -18.93
CA PHE A 308 29.78 3.44 -20.18
C PHE A 308 29.18 4.85 -20.17
N THR A 309 29.84 5.76 -20.92
CA THR A 309 29.31 7.13 -21.05
C THR A 309 27.91 7.13 -21.68
N PRO A 310 27.08 8.14 -21.40
CA PRO A 310 25.75 8.23 -22.01
C PRO A 310 25.79 8.14 -23.56
N GLU A 311 26.79 8.74 -24.18
CA GLU A 311 26.95 8.74 -25.64
C GLU A 311 27.17 7.33 -26.19
N SER A 312 27.91 6.46 -25.48
CA SER A 312 28.24 5.11 -25.93
C SER A 312 27.06 4.11 -25.77
N ARG A 313 26.08 4.43 -24.93
CA ARG A 313 24.94 3.56 -24.62
C ARG A 313 23.58 4.12 -25.00
N SER A 314 23.54 5.27 -25.67
CA SER A 314 22.29 5.95 -26.06
C SER A 314 21.61 5.35 -27.28
N ASP A 315 22.30 4.51 -28.07
CA ASP A 315 21.85 3.99 -29.33
C ASP A 315 22.31 2.53 -29.52
N ILE A 316 21.44 1.70 -30.10
CA ILE A 316 21.72 0.29 -30.39
C ILE A 316 22.97 0.13 -31.27
N GLU A 317 23.16 0.99 -32.27
CA GLU A 317 24.33 0.91 -33.15
C GLU A 317 25.63 1.21 -32.41
N LYS A 318 25.62 2.15 -31.49
CA LYS A 318 26.78 2.42 -30.61
C LYS A 318 27.08 1.26 -29.67
N ILE A 319 26.03 0.63 -29.13
CA ILE A 319 26.17 -0.56 -28.29
C ILE A 319 26.79 -1.72 -29.09
N ARG A 320 26.39 -1.91 -30.38
CA ARG A 320 26.98 -2.92 -31.26
C ARG A 320 28.47 -2.68 -31.56
N MET A 321 28.93 -1.43 -31.49
CA MET A 321 30.34 -1.05 -31.70
C MET A 321 31.20 -1.20 -30.48
N LEU A 322 30.63 -1.54 -29.30
CA LEU A 322 31.42 -1.76 -28.10
C LEU A 322 32.38 -2.94 -28.30
N LYS A 323 33.61 -2.70 -27.94
CA LYS A 323 34.69 -3.68 -28.10
C LYS A 323 34.89 -4.47 -26.82
N VAL A 324 35.28 -5.74 -26.98
CA VAL A 324 35.67 -6.62 -25.90
C VAL A 324 37.13 -6.95 -26.09
N ALA A 325 37.94 -6.76 -25.04
CA ALA A 325 39.36 -7.10 -25.11
C ALA A 325 39.58 -8.59 -25.11
N ASP A 326 40.52 -9.05 -25.97
CA ASP A 326 41.03 -10.42 -25.89
C ASP A 326 42.02 -10.59 -24.71
N PRO A 327 42.47 -11.81 -24.38
CA PRO A 327 43.47 -12.03 -23.31
C PRO A 327 44.79 -11.31 -23.47
N GLN A 328 45.12 -10.84 -24.67
CA GLN A 328 46.32 -10.07 -24.99
C GLN A 328 46.08 -8.55 -24.96
N GLY A 329 44.85 -8.11 -24.59
CA GLY A 329 44.47 -6.70 -24.52
C GLY A 329 44.18 -6.03 -25.86
N ARG A 330 44.02 -6.79 -26.94
CA ARG A 330 43.61 -6.26 -28.26
C ARG A 330 42.11 -6.09 -28.29
N MET A 331 41.64 -4.98 -28.89
CA MET A 331 40.20 -4.60 -28.96
C MET A 331 39.56 -4.93 -30.31
#